data_2589baa308b7b7747ea731feec4bc7e8
#
_entry.id   2589baa308b7b7747ea731feec4bc7e8
#
_cell.length_a   1.000
_cell.length_b   1.000
_cell.length_c   1.000
_cell.angle_alpha   90.00
_cell.angle_beta   90.00
_cell.angle_gamma   90.00
#
_symmetry.space_group_name_H-M   'P 1'
#
loop_
_entity.id
_entity.type
_entity.pdbx_description
1 polymer ?
#
loop_
_entity_poly.entity_id
_entity_poly.type
_entity_poly.pdbx_seq_one_letter_code
_entity_poly.pdbx_strand_id
1 'polypeptide(L)'
;MSPDRLTPFYDKLPEMTRSTLAEVMRYLTLWIVFRDPPQHTRLRTLVNKAFLPGAINGFRPEIERITASLLDRLQPDSELDLVADFTMPLPALVIMGMMGVPENQLHNIKSWSDDIMLFVGSAQNTSEKYERARRGAVEMSEFFRAQVRARRAAPGSDLLSLLIAARDEHERLSEDELIATAMLLLFAGHETTTNLLSTAVLALMRNRDQYERFVRRPELAGTAVEEFLRYDAPASAMTRIVRMEHEVCGKPLKIGERVFAIINAANRDEEHFEKADALDIARNPNRHLTFGQGIHFCLGAQLARLEARIALPMLLTRFPEIAPGRDEPVWLDALIMRGLKSLPVRLGTSRV
;
A
#
# COMPACT_ATOMS: atom_id res chain seq x y z
N MET A 1 10.17 17.02 -13.74
CA MET A 1 8.94 16.87 -12.91
C MET A 1 9.30 16.40 -11.52
N SER A 2 8.58 16.84 -10.46
CA SER A 2 8.83 16.49 -9.06
C SER A 2 7.65 15.71 -8.46
N PRO A 3 7.88 14.74 -7.56
CA PRO A 3 6.82 14.09 -6.80
C PRO A 3 6.28 14.97 -5.66
N ASP A 4 7.01 16.00 -5.23
CA ASP A 4 6.58 16.90 -4.17
C ASP A 4 5.37 17.73 -4.59
N ARG A 5 4.21 17.25 -4.21
CA ARG A 5 2.91 17.91 -4.40
C ARG A 5 2.38 18.55 -3.12
N LEU A 6 2.98 18.23 -1.98
CA LEU A 6 2.50 18.68 -0.68
C LEU A 6 2.93 20.10 -0.37
N THR A 7 4.21 20.41 -0.56
CA THR A 7 4.74 21.76 -0.29
C THR A 7 4.02 22.84 -1.10
N PRO A 8 3.89 22.74 -2.45
CA PRO A 8 3.17 23.76 -3.21
C PRO A 8 1.67 23.85 -2.90
N PHE A 9 1.07 22.80 -2.37
CA PHE A 9 -0.31 22.83 -1.89
C PHE A 9 -0.40 23.57 -0.55
N TYR A 10 0.45 23.21 0.41
CA TYR A 10 0.48 23.79 1.75
C TYR A 10 0.73 25.29 1.73
N ASP A 11 1.66 25.76 0.89
CA ASP A 11 2.03 27.18 0.78
C ASP A 11 0.86 28.08 0.32
N LYS A 12 -0.13 27.49 -0.38
CA LYS A 12 -1.33 28.20 -0.86
C LYS A 12 -2.49 28.23 0.15
N LEU A 13 -2.37 27.51 1.27
CA LEU A 13 -3.44 27.45 2.26
C LEU A 13 -3.46 28.70 3.16
N PRO A 14 -4.65 29.06 3.70
CA PRO A 14 -4.77 30.09 4.73
C PRO A 14 -3.91 29.75 5.95
N GLU A 15 -3.44 30.77 6.66
CA GLU A 15 -2.51 30.63 7.80
C GLU A 15 -3.06 29.70 8.90
N MET A 16 -4.34 29.84 9.25
CA MET A 16 -4.99 28.96 10.24
C MET A 16 -4.93 27.48 9.82
N THR A 17 -5.20 27.18 8.54
CA THR A 17 -5.12 25.81 8.02
C THR A 17 -3.68 25.31 7.98
N ARG A 18 -2.71 26.17 7.66
CA ARG A 18 -1.28 25.83 7.71
C ARG A 18 -0.85 25.50 9.14
N SER A 19 -1.30 26.26 10.12
CA SER A 19 -1.03 25.97 11.54
C SER A 19 -1.56 24.58 11.93
N THR A 20 -2.78 24.25 11.57
CA THR A 20 -3.36 22.90 11.81
C THR A 20 -2.53 21.79 11.16
N LEU A 21 -2.04 22.02 9.95
CA LEU A 21 -1.30 21.00 9.19
C LEU A 21 0.20 20.99 9.46
N ALA A 22 0.74 21.84 10.30
CA ALA A 22 2.19 21.97 10.52
C ALA A 22 2.84 20.62 10.91
N GLU A 23 2.25 19.87 11.86
CA GLU A 23 2.75 18.57 12.28
C GLU A 23 2.57 17.50 11.17
N VAL A 24 1.50 17.56 10.40
CA VAL A 24 1.31 16.67 9.23
C VAL A 24 2.43 16.90 8.23
N MET A 25 2.70 18.15 7.89
CA MET A 25 3.75 18.52 6.93
C MET A 25 5.15 18.21 7.43
N ARG A 26 5.40 18.33 8.75
CA ARG A 26 6.67 17.98 9.37
C ARG A 26 7.13 16.57 8.99
N TYR A 27 6.23 15.58 9.00
CA TYR A 27 6.56 14.19 8.70
C TYR A 27 6.32 13.82 7.24
N LEU A 28 5.19 14.20 6.66
CA LEU A 28 4.84 13.77 5.31
C LEU A 28 5.79 14.32 4.24
N THR A 29 6.31 15.56 4.43
CA THR A 29 7.33 16.09 3.50
C THR A 29 8.64 15.32 3.54
N LEU A 30 8.90 14.57 4.60
CA LEU A 30 10.07 13.70 4.73
C LEU A 30 9.85 12.31 4.11
N TRP A 31 8.64 11.98 3.70
CA TRP A 31 8.37 10.72 3.03
C TRP A 31 9.11 10.65 1.69
N ILE A 32 9.88 9.58 1.50
CA ILE A 32 10.72 9.36 0.31
C ILE A 32 9.94 9.49 -1.01
N VAL A 33 8.65 9.16 -1.00
CA VAL A 33 7.75 9.26 -2.17
C VAL A 33 7.51 10.69 -2.64
N PHE A 34 7.81 11.70 -1.80
CA PHE A 34 7.68 13.12 -2.11
C PHE A 34 9.02 13.84 -2.27
N ARG A 35 10.14 13.11 -2.22
CA ARG A 35 11.47 13.69 -2.32
C ARG A 35 12.08 13.51 -3.70
N ASP A 36 12.87 14.49 -4.11
CA ASP A 36 13.75 14.45 -5.28
C ASP A 36 15.21 14.19 -4.85
N PRO A 37 16.10 13.76 -5.75
CA PRO A 37 17.53 13.77 -5.50
C PRO A 37 18.04 15.20 -5.14
N PRO A 38 19.03 15.33 -4.26
CA PRO A 38 19.82 14.26 -3.63
C PRO A 38 19.17 13.61 -2.41
N GLN A 39 18.18 14.25 -1.77
CA GLN A 39 17.55 13.76 -0.53
C GLN A 39 16.88 12.39 -0.73
N HIS A 40 16.16 12.21 -1.85
CA HIS A 40 15.60 10.92 -2.21
C HIS A 40 16.66 9.82 -2.24
N THR A 41 17.77 10.06 -2.93
CA THR A 41 18.83 9.06 -3.10
C THR A 41 19.42 8.64 -1.76
N ARG A 42 19.72 9.61 -0.89
CA ARG A 42 20.23 9.36 0.46
C ARG A 42 19.26 8.52 1.29
N LEU A 43 18.00 8.95 1.41
CA LEU A 43 16.98 8.21 2.18
C LEU A 43 16.77 6.80 1.60
N ARG A 44 16.70 6.68 0.27
CA ARG A 44 16.51 5.40 -0.41
C ARG A 44 17.63 4.41 -0.12
N THR A 45 18.88 4.87 -0.14
CA THR A 45 20.05 4.04 0.17
C THR A 45 19.97 3.50 1.59
N LEU A 46 19.64 4.35 2.56
CA LEU A 46 19.52 3.95 3.97
C LEU A 46 18.37 2.92 4.18
N VAL A 47 17.20 3.19 3.60
CA VAL A 47 16.03 2.31 3.76
C VAL A 47 16.21 0.98 3.01
N ASN A 48 16.80 0.98 1.83
CA ASN A 48 17.04 -0.25 1.06
C ASN A 48 17.88 -1.28 1.84
N LYS A 49 18.82 -0.84 2.72
CA LYS A 49 19.61 -1.74 3.56
C LYS A 49 18.73 -2.61 4.49
N ALA A 50 17.58 -2.10 4.87
CA ALA A 50 16.60 -2.80 5.72
C ALA A 50 15.61 -3.68 4.91
N PHE A 51 15.49 -3.46 3.59
CA PHE A 51 14.57 -4.19 2.67
C PHE A 51 15.30 -5.14 1.73
N LEU A 52 16.32 -5.83 2.21
CA LEU A 52 17.04 -6.80 1.40
C LEU A 52 16.14 -8.01 1.04
N PRO A 53 16.24 -8.57 -0.19
CA PRO A 53 15.41 -9.70 -0.63
C PRO A 53 15.44 -10.91 0.33
N GLY A 54 16.59 -11.18 0.94
CA GLY A 54 16.75 -12.27 1.92
C GLY A 54 15.90 -12.04 3.19
N ALA A 55 15.82 -10.79 3.67
CA ALA A 55 15.01 -10.44 4.83
C ALA A 55 13.51 -10.64 4.52
N ILE A 56 13.04 -10.19 3.35
CA ILE A 56 11.63 -10.35 2.92
C ILE A 56 11.26 -11.83 2.78
N ASN A 57 12.10 -12.64 2.13
CA ASN A 57 11.84 -14.08 1.99
C ASN A 57 11.84 -14.81 3.35
N GLY A 58 12.63 -14.35 4.31
CA GLY A 58 12.62 -14.84 5.68
C GLY A 58 11.28 -14.65 6.40
N PHE A 59 10.45 -13.72 5.95
CA PHE A 59 9.10 -13.47 6.50
C PHE A 59 8.02 -14.42 5.98
N ARG A 60 8.31 -15.28 4.99
CA ARG A 60 7.34 -16.24 4.46
C ARG A 60 6.62 -17.07 5.55
N PRO A 61 7.31 -17.72 6.51
CA PRO A 61 6.64 -18.51 7.54
C PRO A 61 5.68 -17.67 8.40
N GLU A 62 6.04 -16.41 8.65
CA GLU A 62 5.20 -15.51 9.44
C GLU A 62 3.96 -15.06 8.66
N ILE A 63 4.08 -14.77 7.36
CA ILE A 63 2.94 -14.47 6.50
C ILE A 63 1.99 -15.67 6.42
N GLU A 64 2.52 -16.89 6.27
CA GLU A 64 1.74 -18.12 6.27
C GLU A 64 1.01 -18.33 7.60
N ARG A 65 1.68 -18.10 8.74
CA ARG A 65 1.11 -18.17 10.08
C ARG A 65 -0.03 -17.16 10.28
N ILE A 66 0.19 -15.90 9.92
CA ILE A 66 -0.81 -14.85 10.02
C ILE A 66 -2.01 -15.17 9.13
N THR A 67 -1.75 -15.59 7.88
CA THR A 67 -2.81 -15.97 6.95
C THR A 67 -3.66 -17.11 7.50
N ALA A 68 -3.03 -18.18 7.99
CA ALA A 68 -3.74 -19.32 8.59
C ALA A 68 -4.57 -18.87 9.81
N SER A 69 -3.98 -18.08 10.71
CA SER A 69 -4.69 -17.57 11.90
C SER A 69 -5.92 -16.71 11.56
N LEU A 70 -5.86 -15.92 10.48
CA LEU A 70 -7.00 -15.15 10.02
C LEU A 70 -8.07 -16.06 9.39
N LEU A 71 -7.67 -17.02 8.56
CA LEU A 71 -8.59 -17.98 7.94
C LEU A 71 -9.33 -18.84 8.99
N ASP A 72 -8.66 -19.22 10.07
CA ASP A 72 -9.25 -20.01 11.15
C ASP A 72 -10.35 -19.26 11.94
N ARG A 73 -10.38 -17.94 11.85
CA ARG A 73 -11.44 -17.10 12.46
C ARG A 73 -12.68 -16.98 11.58
N LEU A 74 -12.56 -17.27 10.29
CA LEU A 74 -13.66 -17.16 9.35
C LEU A 74 -14.60 -18.36 9.52
N GLN A 75 -15.91 -18.08 9.64
CA GLN A 75 -16.91 -19.14 9.83
C GLN A 75 -17.37 -19.66 8.48
N PRO A 76 -17.31 -20.98 8.24
CA PRO A 76 -17.90 -21.58 7.04
C PRO A 76 -19.38 -21.25 6.90
N ASP A 77 -19.87 -21.22 5.66
CA ASP A 77 -21.27 -20.95 5.29
C ASP A 77 -21.81 -19.60 5.80
N SER A 78 -20.93 -18.69 6.23
CA SER A 78 -21.30 -17.36 6.71
C SER A 78 -21.17 -16.29 5.63
N GLU A 79 -21.84 -15.17 5.88
CA GLU A 79 -21.62 -13.91 5.15
C GLU A 79 -20.78 -12.96 6.02
N LEU A 80 -19.77 -12.34 5.43
CA LEU A 80 -18.85 -11.46 6.12
C LEU A 80 -18.32 -10.36 5.19
N ASP A 81 -17.65 -9.36 5.76
CA ASP A 81 -16.86 -8.37 4.99
C ASP A 81 -15.41 -8.84 4.86
N LEU A 82 -15.06 -9.33 3.69
CA LEU A 82 -13.71 -9.86 3.43
C LEU A 82 -12.62 -8.80 3.61
N VAL A 83 -12.94 -7.50 3.45
CA VAL A 83 -11.98 -6.43 3.73
C VAL A 83 -11.70 -6.37 5.22
N ALA A 84 -12.73 -6.28 6.04
CA ALA A 84 -12.59 -6.13 7.49
C ALA A 84 -11.98 -7.37 8.16
N ASP A 85 -12.38 -8.57 7.71
CA ASP A 85 -12.07 -9.82 8.40
C ASP A 85 -10.80 -10.51 7.90
N PHE A 86 -10.31 -10.16 6.68
CA PHE A 86 -9.15 -10.84 6.10
C PHE A 86 -8.17 -9.90 5.38
N THR A 87 -8.63 -9.17 4.32
CA THR A 87 -7.66 -8.50 3.43
C THR A 87 -7.01 -7.27 4.02
N MET A 88 -7.63 -6.60 5.00
CA MET A 88 -7.04 -5.48 5.73
C MET A 88 -6.14 -5.95 6.89
N PRO A 89 -6.59 -6.86 7.78
CA PRO A 89 -5.74 -7.28 8.89
C PRO A 89 -4.45 -7.98 8.44
N LEU A 90 -4.46 -8.73 7.36
CA LEU A 90 -3.30 -9.51 6.92
C LEU A 90 -2.06 -8.63 6.67
N PRO A 91 -2.04 -7.70 5.69
CA PRO A 91 -0.86 -6.89 5.42
C PRO A 91 -0.51 -5.95 6.59
N ALA A 92 -1.50 -5.51 7.35
CA ALA A 92 -1.25 -4.71 8.55
C ALA A 92 -0.48 -5.50 9.60
N LEU A 93 -0.88 -6.72 9.91
CA LEU A 93 -0.17 -7.60 10.85
C LEU A 93 1.22 -7.98 10.34
N VAL A 94 1.37 -8.20 9.02
CA VAL A 94 2.67 -8.50 8.42
C VAL A 94 3.66 -7.33 8.61
N ILE A 95 3.29 -6.12 8.20
CA ILE A 95 4.19 -4.96 8.35
C ILE A 95 4.44 -4.61 9.82
N MET A 96 3.43 -4.76 10.69
CA MET A 96 3.58 -4.62 12.14
C MET A 96 4.60 -5.62 12.70
N GLY A 97 4.48 -6.90 12.35
CA GLY A 97 5.42 -7.95 12.76
C GLY A 97 6.83 -7.66 12.27
N MET A 98 7.01 -7.24 11.02
CA MET A 98 8.31 -6.80 10.50
C MET A 98 8.91 -5.65 11.29
N MET A 99 8.10 -4.70 11.73
CA MET A 99 8.54 -3.54 12.50
C MET A 99 8.63 -3.79 14.01
N GLY A 100 8.28 -5.01 14.47
CA GLY A 100 8.23 -5.34 15.89
C GLY A 100 7.14 -4.60 16.65
N VAL A 101 6.05 -4.23 15.99
CA VAL A 101 4.88 -3.56 16.59
C VAL A 101 3.89 -4.61 17.06
N PRO A 102 3.41 -4.52 18.31
CA PRO A 102 2.47 -5.50 18.87
C PRO A 102 1.12 -5.54 18.12
N GLU A 103 0.55 -6.73 17.94
CA GLU A 103 -0.72 -6.96 17.22
C GLU A 103 -1.91 -6.18 17.82
N ASN A 104 -1.91 -5.91 19.13
CA ASN A 104 -2.97 -5.12 19.79
C ASN A 104 -3.02 -3.64 19.36
N GLN A 105 -2.04 -3.16 18.57
CA GLN A 105 -2.04 -1.83 17.97
C GLN A 105 -2.77 -1.76 16.62
N LEU A 106 -3.26 -2.88 16.08
CA LEU A 106 -3.88 -2.94 14.76
C LEU A 106 -5.00 -1.90 14.57
N HIS A 107 -5.88 -1.74 15.57
CA HIS A 107 -6.97 -0.76 15.52
C HIS A 107 -6.45 0.69 15.44
N ASN A 108 -5.47 1.04 16.25
CA ASN A 108 -4.87 2.37 16.27
C ASN A 108 -4.19 2.68 14.94
N ILE A 109 -3.41 1.72 14.43
CA ILE A 109 -2.69 1.83 13.15
C ILE A 109 -3.67 2.07 12.01
N LYS A 110 -4.76 1.32 11.94
CA LYS A 110 -5.79 1.52 10.94
C LYS A 110 -6.42 2.91 11.05
N SER A 111 -6.79 3.34 12.26
CA SER A 111 -7.37 4.65 12.50
C SER A 111 -6.44 5.79 12.06
N TRP A 112 -5.17 5.75 12.43
CA TRP A 112 -4.18 6.76 12.04
C TRP A 112 -3.95 6.79 10.54
N SER A 113 -3.90 5.62 9.90
CA SER A 113 -3.72 5.52 8.45
C SER A 113 -4.92 6.08 7.69
N ASP A 114 -6.14 5.78 8.11
CA ASP A 114 -7.36 6.33 7.53
C ASP A 114 -7.38 7.88 7.62
N ASP A 115 -6.99 8.41 8.78
CA ASP A 115 -6.92 9.85 9.01
C ASP A 115 -5.85 10.53 8.11
N ILE A 116 -4.69 9.93 7.96
CA ILE A 116 -3.63 10.41 7.04
C ILE A 116 -4.08 10.26 5.58
N MET A 117 -4.76 9.17 5.22
CA MET A 117 -5.25 8.93 3.87
C MET A 117 -6.23 10.01 3.40
N LEU A 118 -7.06 10.55 4.29
CA LEU A 118 -7.95 11.66 3.97
C LEU A 118 -7.19 12.88 3.42
N PHE A 119 -5.99 13.14 3.93
CA PHE A 119 -5.16 14.25 3.45
C PHE A 119 -4.38 13.89 2.19
N VAL A 120 -3.75 12.71 2.16
CA VAL A 120 -2.84 12.30 1.08
C VAL A 120 -3.58 11.84 -0.17
N GLY A 121 -4.69 11.13 -0.03
CA GLY A 121 -5.32 10.36 -1.10
C GLY A 121 -6.72 10.84 -1.51
N SER A 122 -7.48 11.46 -0.60
CA SER A 122 -8.87 11.80 -0.86
C SER A 122 -9.03 13.14 -1.60
N ALA A 123 -9.93 13.16 -2.57
CA ALA A 123 -10.41 14.40 -3.20
C ALA A 123 -11.50 15.10 -2.38
N GLN A 124 -12.02 14.47 -1.34
CA GLN A 124 -13.07 15.06 -0.50
C GLN A 124 -12.57 16.32 0.21
N ASN A 125 -13.41 17.34 0.26
CA ASN A 125 -13.13 18.59 0.97
C ASN A 125 -14.08 18.71 2.18
N THR A 126 -13.84 17.90 3.21
CA THR A 126 -14.60 17.95 4.45
C THR A 126 -13.92 18.87 5.48
N SER A 127 -14.70 19.56 6.29
CA SER A 127 -14.18 20.45 7.35
C SER A 127 -13.29 19.72 8.36
N GLU A 128 -13.55 18.43 8.61
CA GLU A 128 -12.82 17.59 9.55
C GLU A 128 -11.52 17.02 8.99
N LYS A 129 -11.33 17.07 7.67
CA LYS A 129 -10.21 16.43 6.96
C LYS A 129 -8.85 16.78 7.56
N TYR A 130 -8.61 18.04 7.81
CA TYR A 130 -7.31 18.53 8.28
C TYR A 130 -7.07 18.20 9.75
N GLU A 131 -8.10 18.32 10.59
CA GLU A 131 -7.99 17.94 12.00
C GLU A 131 -7.80 16.43 12.19
N ARG A 132 -8.50 15.62 11.42
CA ARG A 132 -8.29 14.17 11.41
C ARG A 132 -6.87 13.81 10.96
N ALA A 133 -6.41 14.39 9.85
CA ALA A 133 -5.04 14.17 9.37
C ALA A 133 -3.99 14.59 10.42
N ARG A 134 -4.22 15.72 11.12
CA ARG A 134 -3.36 16.17 12.22
C ARG A 134 -3.35 15.15 13.36
N ARG A 135 -4.51 14.71 13.81
CA ARG A 135 -4.63 13.69 14.87
C ARG A 135 -3.86 12.43 14.50
N GLY A 136 -4.14 11.83 13.33
CA GLY A 136 -3.47 10.62 12.88
C GLY A 136 -1.95 10.78 12.77
N ALA A 137 -1.46 11.91 12.24
CA ALA A 137 -0.02 12.17 12.13
C ALA A 137 0.64 12.36 13.50
N VAL A 138 0.01 13.09 14.42
CA VAL A 138 0.53 13.32 15.78
C VAL A 138 0.58 12.00 16.54
N GLU A 139 -0.53 11.28 16.66
CA GLU A 139 -0.61 10.05 17.44
C GLU A 139 0.35 8.97 16.89
N MET A 140 0.40 8.78 15.57
CA MET A 140 1.32 7.83 14.95
C MET A 140 2.78 8.22 15.16
N SER A 141 3.12 9.52 15.06
CA SER A 141 4.49 10.00 15.29
C SER A 141 4.93 9.83 16.75
N GLU A 142 4.06 10.10 17.71
CA GLU A 142 4.32 9.90 19.13
C GLU A 142 4.53 8.43 19.46
N PHE A 143 3.68 7.55 18.89
CA PHE A 143 3.85 6.12 18.99
C PHE A 143 5.24 5.69 18.50
N PHE A 144 5.63 6.07 17.26
CA PHE A 144 6.93 5.69 16.73
C PHE A 144 8.09 6.33 17.50
N ARG A 145 7.94 7.53 18.02
CA ARG A 145 8.95 8.15 18.88
C ARG A 145 9.19 7.31 20.13
N ALA A 146 8.13 6.78 20.75
CA ALA A 146 8.25 5.86 21.87
C ALA A 146 8.92 4.53 21.48
N GLN A 147 8.54 3.95 20.32
CA GLN A 147 9.14 2.73 19.80
C GLN A 147 10.64 2.89 19.49
N VAL A 148 11.05 4.03 18.93
CA VAL A 148 12.47 4.35 18.65
C VAL A 148 13.26 4.46 19.96
N ARG A 149 12.73 5.16 20.99
CA ARG A 149 13.39 5.24 22.30
C ARG A 149 13.60 3.86 22.94
N ALA A 150 12.57 3.02 22.89
CA ALA A 150 12.65 1.67 23.43
C ALA A 150 13.75 0.83 22.76
N ARG A 151 13.85 0.88 21.41
CA ARG A 151 14.85 0.11 20.65
C ARG A 151 16.26 0.68 20.76
N ARG A 152 16.41 1.98 21.00
CA ARG A 152 17.73 2.55 21.31
C ARG A 152 18.25 2.03 22.66
N ALA A 153 17.36 1.80 23.64
CA ALA A 153 17.72 1.24 24.93
C ALA A 153 17.94 -0.29 24.87
N ALA A 154 17.13 -1.00 24.04
CA ALA A 154 17.20 -2.45 23.86
C ALA A 154 17.03 -2.79 22.38
N PRO A 155 18.12 -2.78 21.56
CA PRO A 155 18.07 -3.07 20.15
C PRO A 155 17.56 -4.50 19.87
N GLY A 156 16.62 -4.62 18.91
CA GLY A 156 16.11 -5.88 18.40
C GLY A 156 16.63 -6.20 16.99
N SER A 157 16.04 -7.23 16.40
CA SER A 157 16.29 -7.63 14.99
C SER A 157 15.19 -7.18 14.02
N ASP A 158 14.20 -6.42 14.52
CA ASP A 158 13.10 -5.92 13.71
C ASP A 158 13.53 -4.78 12.77
N LEU A 159 12.67 -4.50 11.77
CA LEU A 159 12.93 -3.50 10.74
C LEU A 159 13.19 -2.10 11.33
N LEU A 160 12.49 -1.72 12.40
CA LEU A 160 12.70 -0.42 13.04
C LEU A 160 14.09 -0.35 13.71
N SER A 161 14.54 -1.43 14.35
CA SER A 161 15.91 -1.54 14.88
C SER A 161 16.97 -1.45 13.78
N LEU A 162 16.73 -2.08 12.61
CA LEU A 162 17.62 -2.00 11.46
C LEU A 162 17.67 -0.57 10.89
N LEU A 163 16.55 0.13 10.82
CA LEU A 163 16.51 1.55 10.39
C LEU A 163 17.26 2.46 11.36
N ILE A 164 17.15 2.23 12.67
CA ILE A 164 17.92 2.99 13.69
C ILE A 164 19.42 2.77 13.53
N ALA A 165 19.83 1.55 13.19
CA ALA A 165 21.24 1.19 12.98
C ALA A 165 21.78 1.58 11.61
N ALA A 166 20.90 1.85 10.62
CA ALA A 166 21.30 2.11 9.25
C ALA A 166 22.18 3.36 9.14
N ARG A 167 23.32 3.18 8.45
CA ARG A 167 24.31 4.24 8.17
C ARG A 167 24.76 4.12 6.72
N ASP A 168 25.09 5.27 6.15
CA ASP A 168 25.78 5.37 4.88
C ASP A 168 26.99 6.28 5.06
N GLU A 169 28.21 5.71 4.95
CA GLU A 169 29.46 6.39 5.30
C GLU A 169 29.39 7.01 6.70
N HIS A 170 29.10 8.30 6.81
CA HIS A 170 28.97 9.04 8.05
C HIS A 170 27.53 9.52 8.32
N GLU A 171 26.59 9.25 7.42
CA GLU A 171 25.20 9.72 7.51
C GLU A 171 24.25 8.69 8.14
N ARG A 172 23.29 9.20 8.90
CA ARG A 172 22.16 8.45 9.49
C ARG A 172 20.87 9.19 9.18
N LEU A 173 19.74 8.49 9.37
CA LEU A 173 18.46 9.18 9.45
C LEU A 173 18.44 10.09 10.68
N SER A 174 18.01 11.34 10.50
CA SER A 174 17.63 12.18 11.63
C SER A 174 16.43 11.57 12.38
N GLU A 175 16.13 12.05 13.58
CA GLU A 175 15.00 11.51 14.34
C GLU A 175 13.68 11.68 13.59
N ASP A 176 13.43 12.85 13.02
CA ASP A 176 12.21 13.11 12.24
C ASP A 176 12.16 12.27 10.95
N GLU A 177 13.28 12.08 10.25
CA GLU A 177 13.36 11.19 9.08
C GLU A 177 13.10 9.72 9.45
N LEU A 178 13.61 9.27 10.58
CA LEU A 178 13.38 7.92 11.08
C LEU A 178 11.91 7.69 11.40
N ILE A 179 11.28 8.62 12.15
CA ILE A 179 9.87 8.57 12.48
C ILE A 179 9.02 8.64 11.21
N ALA A 180 9.30 9.60 10.32
CA ALA A 180 8.59 9.75 9.05
C ALA A 180 8.71 8.50 8.17
N THR A 181 9.89 7.86 8.14
CA THR A 181 10.11 6.61 7.41
C THR A 181 9.29 5.47 8.02
N ALA A 182 9.28 5.34 9.35
CA ALA A 182 8.48 4.33 10.04
C ALA A 182 6.96 4.52 9.77
N MET A 183 6.47 5.76 9.85
CA MET A 183 5.09 6.10 9.49
C MET A 183 4.77 5.73 8.04
N LEU A 184 5.65 6.07 7.10
CA LEU A 184 5.47 5.74 5.68
C LEU A 184 5.43 4.23 5.44
N LEU A 185 6.35 3.47 6.02
CA LEU A 185 6.43 2.02 5.82
C LEU A 185 5.18 1.32 6.35
N LEU A 186 4.72 1.74 7.52
CA LEU A 186 3.48 1.22 8.07
C LEU A 186 2.27 1.56 7.19
N PHE A 187 2.09 2.85 6.86
CA PHE A 187 0.99 3.34 6.04
C PHE A 187 0.97 2.71 4.63
N ALA A 188 2.10 2.75 3.91
CA ALA A 188 2.18 2.23 2.55
C ALA A 188 2.18 0.70 2.48
N GLY A 189 2.64 0.03 3.55
CA GLY A 189 2.80 -1.41 3.58
C GLY A 189 1.49 -2.18 3.69
N HIS A 190 0.44 -1.61 4.29
CA HIS A 190 -0.83 -2.33 4.44
C HIS A 190 -1.92 -1.86 3.47
N GLU A 191 -2.12 -0.58 3.26
CA GLU A 191 -3.23 -0.04 2.46
C GLU A 191 -3.24 -0.57 1.01
N THR A 192 -2.08 -0.57 0.36
CA THR A 192 -1.97 -1.00 -1.04
C THR A 192 -2.17 -2.51 -1.20
N THR A 193 -1.65 -3.31 -0.28
CA THR A 193 -1.80 -4.77 -0.31
C THR A 193 -3.24 -5.19 0.06
N THR A 194 -3.89 -4.51 1.00
CA THR A 194 -5.33 -4.65 1.26
C THR A 194 -6.14 -4.48 -0.03
N ASN A 195 -5.86 -3.41 -0.77
CA ASN A 195 -6.54 -3.13 -2.03
C ASN A 195 -6.26 -4.21 -3.08
N LEU A 196 -5.00 -4.66 -3.22
CA LEU A 196 -4.64 -5.75 -4.13
C LEU A 196 -5.43 -7.03 -3.82
N LEU A 197 -5.45 -7.45 -2.56
CA LEU A 197 -6.11 -8.70 -2.16
C LEU A 197 -7.62 -8.63 -2.37
N SER A 198 -8.26 -7.55 -1.95
CA SER A 198 -9.70 -7.38 -2.06
C SER A 198 -10.17 -7.26 -3.51
N THR A 199 -9.46 -6.47 -4.34
CA THR A 199 -9.80 -6.34 -5.77
C THR A 199 -9.50 -7.60 -6.56
N ALA A 200 -8.47 -8.38 -6.19
CA ALA A 200 -8.17 -9.69 -6.79
C ALA A 200 -9.34 -10.68 -6.57
N VAL A 201 -9.85 -10.78 -5.34
CA VAL A 201 -11.00 -11.66 -5.06
C VAL A 201 -12.24 -11.18 -5.80
N LEU A 202 -12.52 -9.87 -5.82
CA LEU A 202 -13.64 -9.31 -6.58
C LEU A 202 -13.49 -9.58 -8.09
N ALA A 203 -12.29 -9.41 -8.66
CA ALA A 203 -12.01 -9.69 -10.06
C ALA A 203 -12.24 -11.17 -10.40
N LEU A 204 -11.79 -12.08 -9.54
CA LEU A 204 -12.03 -13.52 -9.69
C LEU A 204 -13.52 -13.87 -9.60
N MET A 205 -14.27 -13.33 -8.65
CA MET A 205 -15.71 -13.55 -8.54
C MET A 205 -16.46 -13.09 -9.79
N ARG A 206 -16.01 -12.01 -10.44
CA ARG A 206 -16.59 -11.48 -11.70
C ARG A 206 -16.18 -12.26 -12.95
N ASN A 207 -15.08 -13.03 -12.88
CA ASN A 207 -14.53 -13.84 -13.98
C ASN A 207 -14.47 -15.30 -13.54
N ARG A 208 -15.63 -15.96 -13.55
CA ARG A 208 -15.82 -17.29 -12.93
C ARG A 208 -14.91 -18.36 -13.51
N ASP A 209 -14.63 -18.33 -14.80
CA ASP A 209 -13.69 -19.21 -15.49
C ASP A 209 -12.25 -19.08 -14.94
N GLN A 210 -11.79 -17.87 -14.68
CA GLN A 210 -10.48 -17.59 -14.07
C GLN A 210 -10.45 -17.96 -12.58
N TYR A 211 -11.56 -17.76 -11.88
CA TYR A 211 -11.72 -18.21 -10.50
C TYR A 211 -11.54 -19.73 -10.38
N GLU A 212 -12.31 -20.50 -11.16
CA GLU A 212 -12.24 -21.95 -11.15
C GLU A 212 -10.87 -22.47 -11.62
N ARG A 213 -10.25 -21.79 -12.59
CA ARG A 213 -8.89 -22.08 -13.02
C ARG A 213 -7.90 -21.90 -11.89
N PHE A 214 -8.00 -20.81 -11.10
CA PHE A 214 -7.09 -20.54 -10.00
C PHE A 214 -7.28 -21.50 -8.83
N VAL A 215 -8.53 -21.85 -8.48
CA VAL A 215 -8.83 -22.87 -7.45
C VAL A 215 -8.24 -24.23 -7.82
N ARG A 216 -8.33 -24.63 -9.10
CA ARG A 216 -7.77 -25.90 -9.59
C ARG A 216 -6.25 -25.89 -9.76
N ARG A 217 -5.65 -24.70 -9.96
CA ARG A 217 -4.24 -24.52 -10.30
C ARG A 217 -3.61 -23.41 -9.48
N PRO A 218 -3.49 -23.57 -8.14
CA PRO A 218 -2.94 -22.55 -7.24
C PRO A 218 -1.46 -22.22 -7.54
N GLU A 219 -0.75 -23.10 -8.27
CA GLU A 219 0.61 -22.84 -8.76
C GLU A 219 0.70 -21.65 -9.73
N LEU A 220 -0.43 -21.21 -10.31
CA LEU A 220 -0.51 -19.99 -11.11
C LEU A 220 -0.43 -18.70 -10.27
N ALA A 221 -0.35 -18.79 -8.94
CA ALA A 221 -0.28 -17.61 -8.07
C ALA A 221 0.82 -16.61 -8.49
N GLY A 222 1.92 -17.09 -9.07
CA GLY A 222 2.98 -16.23 -9.59
C GLY A 222 2.52 -15.29 -10.69
N THR A 223 1.88 -15.80 -11.73
CA THR A 223 1.36 -15.00 -12.86
C THR A 223 0.05 -14.30 -12.50
N ALA A 224 -0.80 -14.93 -11.71
CA ALA A 224 -2.08 -14.38 -11.29
C ALA A 224 -1.91 -13.07 -10.49
N VAL A 225 -0.95 -13.01 -9.56
CA VAL A 225 -0.67 -11.78 -8.79
C VAL A 225 -0.21 -10.63 -9.69
N GLU A 226 0.67 -10.90 -10.68
CA GLU A 226 1.05 -9.86 -11.66
C GLU A 226 -0.18 -9.40 -12.48
N GLU A 227 -1.10 -10.33 -12.83
CA GLU A 227 -2.30 -9.97 -13.55
C GLU A 227 -3.30 -9.18 -12.71
N PHE A 228 -3.48 -9.50 -11.43
CA PHE A 228 -4.31 -8.68 -10.53
C PHE A 228 -3.75 -7.27 -10.38
N LEU A 229 -2.42 -7.16 -10.25
CA LEU A 229 -1.73 -5.86 -10.21
C LEU A 229 -1.94 -5.06 -11.50
N ARG A 230 -1.94 -5.71 -12.66
CA ARG A 230 -2.25 -5.06 -13.94
C ARG A 230 -3.71 -4.68 -14.04
N TYR A 231 -4.59 -5.65 -13.78
CA TYR A 231 -6.03 -5.57 -14.06
C TYR A 231 -6.73 -4.49 -13.22
N ASP A 232 -6.33 -4.35 -11.95
CA ASP A 232 -6.91 -3.35 -11.04
C ASP A 232 -5.85 -2.84 -10.04
N ALA A 233 -4.96 -1.97 -10.56
CA ALA A 233 -3.81 -1.49 -9.78
C ALA A 233 -4.26 -0.71 -8.52
N PRO A 234 -3.77 -1.09 -7.33
CA PRO A 234 -4.10 -0.40 -6.07
C PRO A 234 -3.75 1.08 -6.05
N ALA A 235 -2.63 1.47 -6.67
CA ALA A 235 -2.27 2.86 -6.94
C ALA A 235 -2.74 3.22 -8.35
N SER A 236 -3.90 3.86 -8.45
CA SER A 236 -4.55 4.16 -9.73
C SER A 236 -3.88 5.27 -10.51
N ALA A 237 -3.22 6.20 -9.82
CA ALA A 237 -2.53 7.32 -10.45
C ALA A 237 -1.31 7.76 -9.66
N MET A 238 -0.31 8.27 -10.38
CA MET A 238 0.87 8.94 -9.83
C MET A 238 0.88 10.41 -10.21
N THR A 239 1.17 11.27 -9.25
CA THR A 239 1.20 12.73 -9.46
C THR A 239 2.62 13.25 -9.60
N ARG A 240 2.80 14.22 -10.49
CA ARG A 240 4.05 15.00 -10.63
C ARG A 240 3.74 16.47 -10.74
N ILE A 241 4.65 17.31 -10.25
CA ILE A 241 4.63 18.76 -10.45
C ILE A 241 5.68 19.12 -11.50
N VAL A 242 5.30 19.94 -12.46
CA VAL A 242 6.20 20.44 -13.49
C VAL A 242 7.19 21.43 -12.88
N ARG A 243 8.48 21.17 -12.98
CA ARG A 243 9.57 22.01 -12.47
C ARG A 243 10.28 22.81 -13.56
N MET A 244 10.14 22.41 -14.79
CA MET A 244 10.70 23.07 -15.97
C MET A 244 9.68 22.93 -17.10
N GLU A 245 9.49 24.01 -17.86
CA GLU A 245 8.59 23.98 -19.02
C GLU A 245 9.09 22.94 -20.02
N HIS A 246 8.17 22.12 -20.51
CA HIS A 246 8.43 21.12 -21.53
C HIS A 246 7.11 20.70 -22.19
N GLU A 247 7.21 19.86 -23.22
CA GLU A 247 6.06 19.37 -23.97
C GLU A 247 5.90 17.86 -23.79
N VAL A 248 4.65 17.41 -23.70
CA VAL A 248 4.29 15.98 -23.72
C VAL A 248 3.18 15.78 -24.76
N CYS A 249 3.41 14.94 -25.75
CA CYS A 249 2.46 14.63 -26.82
C CYS A 249 1.86 15.91 -27.48
N GLY A 250 2.68 16.89 -27.79
CA GLY A 250 2.26 18.14 -28.43
C GLY A 250 1.58 19.15 -27.50
N LYS A 251 1.50 18.86 -26.18
CA LYS A 251 0.88 19.76 -25.20
C LYS A 251 1.95 20.40 -24.33
N PRO A 252 2.06 21.75 -24.32
CA PRO A 252 3.00 22.44 -23.46
C PRO A 252 2.60 22.33 -21.98
N LEU A 253 3.55 22.04 -21.14
CA LEU A 253 3.40 21.97 -19.69
C LEU A 253 4.18 23.10 -19.03
N LYS A 254 3.50 23.88 -18.17
CA LYS A 254 4.05 25.05 -17.49
C LYS A 254 4.51 24.69 -16.08
N ILE A 255 5.49 25.45 -15.58
CA ILE A 255 5.99 25.29 -14.19
C ILE A 255 4.82 25.41 -13.20
N GLY A 256 4.78 24.47 -12.22
CA GLY A 256 3.75 24.42 -11.19
C GLY A 256 2.48 23.64 -11.57
N GLU A 257 2.31 23.27 -12.83
CA GLU A 257 1.20 22.41 -13.23
C GLU A 257 1.33 21.00 -12.64
N ARG A 258 0.17 20.41 -12.38
CA ARG A 258 0.07 19.05 -11.85
C ARG A 258 -0.28 18.08 -12.96
N VAL A 259 0.56 17.05 -13.12
CA VAL A 259 0.35 15.97 -14.08
C VAL A 259 0.01 14.68 -13.34
N PHE A 260 -1.02 13.99 -13.80
CA PHE A 260 -1.42 12.68 -13.32
C PHE A 260 -1.08 11.62 -14.38
N ALA A 261 -0.21 10.68 -14.04
CA ALA A 261 -0.02 9.47 -14.82
C ALA A 261 -1.05 8.44 -14.33
N ILE A 262 -2.03 8.11 -15.16
CA ILE A 262 -3.10 7.17 -14.81
C ILE A 262 -2.62 5.75 -15.05
N ILE A 263 -2.18 5.08 -13.99
CA ILE A 263 -1.58 3.74 -14.04
C ILE A 263 -2.58 2.69 -14.52
N ASN A 264 -3.83 2.76 -14.04
CA ASN A 264 -4.87 1.82 -14.47
C ASN A 264 -5.20 1.95 -15.96
N ALA A 265 -5.13 3.14 -16.55
CA ALA A 265 -5.28 3.31 -18.00
C ALA A 265 -4.08 2.71 -18.76
N ALA A 266 -2.85 3.02 -18.32
CA ALA A 266 -1.65 2.47 -18.95
C ALA A 266 -1.58 0.93 -18.86
N ASN A 267 -2.05 0.34 -17.77
CA ASN A 267 -2.12 -1.11 -17.59
C ASN A 267 -3.25 -1.78 -18.43
N ARG A 268 -4.12 -0.98 -19.02
CA ARG A 268 -5.23 -1.40 -19.91
C ARG A 268 -5.04 -0.92 -21.36
N ASP A 269 -3.84 -0.49 -21.70
CA ASP A 269 -3.51 -0.04 -23.05
C ASP A 269 -3.38 -1.23 -24.00
N GLU A 270 -4.23 -1.30 -25.02
CA GLU A 270 -4.25 -2.39 -26.00
C GLU A 270 -3.03 -2.40 -26.92
N GLU A 271 -2.28 -1.29 -27.03
CA GLU A 271 -1.00 -1.25 -27.74
C GLU A 271 0.08 -2.05 -26.99
N HIS A 272 -0.09 -2.26 -25.69
CA HIS A 272 0.87 -2.96 -24.82
C HIS A 272 0.36 -4.30 -24.29
N PHE A 273 -0.95 -4.47 -24.15
CA PHE A 273 -1.56 -5.68 -23.59
C PHE A 273 -2.66 -6.21 -24.50
N GLU A 274 -2.42 -7.31 -25.16
CA GLU A 274 -3.46 -7.99 -25.94
C GLU A 274 -4.67 -8.30 -25.06
N LYS A 275 -5.89 -7.96 -25.52
CA LYS A 275 -7.13 -8.12 -24.74
C LYS A 275 -7.00 -7.49 -23.34
N ALA A 276 -6.59 -6.22 -23.30
CA ALA A 276 -6.23 -5.51 -22.07
C ALA A 276 -7.35 -5.51 -21.01
N ASP A 277 -8.61 -5.53 -21.44
CA ASP A 277 -9.78 -5.56 -20.53
C ASP A 277 -10.13 -6.98 -20.01
N ALA A 278 -9.54 -8.02 -20.58
CA ALA A 278 -9.74 -9.38 -20.09
C ALA A 278 -8.79 -9.70 -18.92
N LEU A 279 -9.33 -10.36 -17.90
CA LEU A 279 -8.53 -10.98 -16.85
C LEU A 279 -7.98 -12.31 -17.36
N ASP A 280 -6.65 -12.47 -17.39
CA ASP A 280 -5.99 -13.76 -17.68
C ASP A 280 -4.91 -14.03 -16.64
N ILE A 281 -5.21 -14.89 -15.66
CA ILE A 281 -4.30 -15.22 -14.55
C ILE A 281 -3.02 -15.94 -14.99
N ALA A 282 -2.90 -16.32 -16.25
CA ALA A 282 -1.68 -16.90 -16.82
C ALA A 282 -0.94 -15.95 -17.77
N ARG A 283 -1.36 -14.68 -17.87
CA ARG A 283 -0.72 -13.69 -18.74
C ARG A 283 0.79 -13.62 -18.52
N ASN A 284 1.53 -13.86 -19.59
CA ASN A 284 2.98 -13.76 -19.60
C ASN A 284 3.48 -13.47 -21.04
N PRO A 285 4.25 -12.40 -21.31
CA PRO A 285 4.77 -11.44 -20.32
C PRO A 285 3.70 -10.48 -19.79
N ASN A 286 3.94 -9.92 -18.57
CA ASN A 286 3.06 -8.95 -17.93
C ASN A 286 3.88 -7.78 -17.38
N ARG A 287 4.10 -6.75 -18.21
CA ARG A 287 4.95 -5.59 -17.92
C ARG A 287 4.13 -4.40 -17.39
N HIS A 288 3.29 -4.65 -16.38
CA HIS A 288 2.46 -3.61 -15.79
C HIS A 288 3.28 -2.54 -15.03
N LEU A 289 2.69 -1.35 -14.88
CA LEU A 289 3.32 -0.18 -14.25
C LEU A 289 2.92 0.04 -12.79
N THR A 290 2.23 -0.89 -12.17
CA THR A 290 1.64 -0.73 -10.82
C THR A 290 2.66 -0.37 -9.74
N PHE A 291 3.87 -0.90 -9.82
CA PHE A 291 4.96 -0.57 -8.89
C PHE A 291 5.78 0.66 -9.30
N GLY A 292 5.37 1.36 -10.36
CA GLY A 292 6.11 2.48 -10.92
C GLY A 292 7.40 2.06 -11.63
N GLN A 293 8.21 3.05 -11.98
CA GLN A 293 9.52 2.88 -12.61
C GLN A 293 10.54 3.90 -12.08
N GLY A 294 11.82 3.68 -12.36
CA GLY A 294 12.92 4.58 -12.01
C GLY A 294 13.21 4.61 -10.52
N ILE A 295 13.69 5.75 -10.05
CA ILE A 295 14.18 5.90 -8.68
C ILE A 295 13.09 5.68 -7.62
N HIS A 296 11.83 5.92 -7.95
CA HIS A 296 10.66 5.70 -7.09
C HIS A 296 10.00 4.32 -7.27
N PHE A 297 10.64 3.37 -7.94
CA PHE A 297 10.12 1.99 -8.00
C PHE A 297 9.77 1.50 -6.59
N CYS A 298 8.62 0.86 -6.43
CA CYS A 298 8.06 0.49 -5.13
C CYS A 298 9.05 -0.31 -4.28
N LEU A 299 9.33 0.17 -3.06
CA LEU A 299 10.22 -0.47 -2.11
C LEU A 299 9.65 -1.83 -1.65
N GLY A 300 8.33 -1.87 -1.38
CA GLY A 300 7.61 -3.06 -0.89
C GLY A 300 7.16 -4.03 -1.99
N ALA A 301 7.59 -3.85 -3.25
CA ALA A 301 7.07 -4.66 -4.37
C ALA A 301 7.23 -6.18 -4.18
N GLN A 302 8.33 -6.62 -3.56
CA GLN A 302 8.57 -8.04 -3.28
C GLN A 302 7.69 -8.55 -2.14
N LEU A 303 7.49 -7.72 -1.10
CA LEU A 303 6.63 -8.07 0.04
C LEU A 303 5.17 -8.21 -0.41
N ALA A 304 4.62 -7.23 -1.12
CA ALA A 304 3.25 -7.27 -1.63
C ALA A 304 2.99 -8.51 -2.53
N ARG A 305 3.96 -8.85 -3.38
CA ARG A 305 3.91 -10.07 -4.19
C ARG A 305 3.92 -11.33 -3.33
N LEU A 306 4.77 -11.38 -2.32
CA LEU A 306 4.89 -12.54 -1.44
C LEU A 306 3.60 -12.75 -0.65
N GLU A 307 3.05 -11.70 -0.06
CA GLU A 307 1.78 -11.74 0.65
C GLU A 307 0.64 -12.24 -0.24
N ALA A 308 0.47 -11.65 -1.42
CA ALA A 308 -0.61 -12.05 -2.32
C ALA A 308 -0.45 -13.49 -2.86
N ARG A 309 0.79 -13.92 -3.14
CA ARG A 309 1.10 -15.30 -3.60
C ARG A 309 0.87 -16.35 -2.52
N ILE A 310 0.85 -15.99 -1.26
CA ILE A 310 0.54 -16.86 -0.13
C ILE A 310 -0.95 -16.80 0.18
N ALA A 311 -1.47 -15.60 0.40
CA ALA A 311 -2.81 -15.39 0.94
C ALA A 311 -3.93 -15.83 -0.01
N LEU A 312 -3.82 -15.49 -1.31
CA LEU A 312 -4.89 -15.81 -2.27
C LEU A 312 -5.06 -17.31 -2.48
N PRO A 313 -3.99 -18.12 -2.71
CA PRO A 313 -4.15 -19.58 -2.78
C PRO A 313 -4.67 -20.17 -1.47
N MET A 314 -4.17 -19.74 -0.31
CA MET A 314 -4.63 -20.26 0.98
C MET A 314 -6.12 -19.98 1.20
N LEU A 315 -6.58 -18.76 0.94
CA LEU A 315 -7.99 -18.38 1.04
C LEU A 315 -8.87 -19.22 0.12
N LEU A 316 -8.52 -19.33 -1.17
CA LEU A 316 -9.36 -20.00 -2.17
C LEU A 316 -9.24 -21.54 -2.11
N THR A 317 -8.19 -22.07 -1.52
CA THR A 317 -8.12 -23.50 -1.19
C THR A 317 -9.02 -23.84 0.00
N ARG A 318 -8.99 -22.98 1.03
CA ARG A 318 -9.82 -23.16 2.23
C ARG A 318 -11.32 -22.96 1.94
N PHE A 319 -11.65 -21.94 1.14
CA PHE A 319 -13.02 -21.56 0.78
C PHE A 319 -13.18 -21.47 -0.75
N PRO A 320 -13.25 -22.61 -1.46
CA PRO A 320 -13.28 -22.62 -2.93
C PRO A 320 -14.59 -22.15 -3.54
N GLU A 321 -15.60 -21.87 -2.72
CA GLU A 321 -16.95 -21.50 -3.14
C GLU A 321 -17.30 -20.06 -2.77
N ILE A 322 -16.30 -19.19 -2.53
CA ILE A 322 -16.56 -17.77 -2.24
C ILE A 322 -17.42 -17.19 -3.38
N ALA A 323 -18.49 -16.52 -2.97
CA ALA A 323 -19.45 -15.86 -3.85
C ALA A 323 -19.79 -14.45 -3.33
N PRO A 324 -20.33 -13.58 -4.19
CA PRO A 324 -20.82 -12.27 -3.72
C PRO A 324 -21.83 -12.42 -2.57
N GLY A 325 -21.73 -11.54 -1.58
CA GLY A 325 -22.69 -11.40 -0.50
C GLY A 325 -23.99 -10.73 -0.97
N ARG A 326 -24.85 -10.34 -0.02
CA ARG A 326 -26.13 -9.67 -0.33
C ARG A 326 -25.96 -8.23 -0.74
N ASP A 327 -24.99 -7.54 -0.10
CA ASP A 327 -24.72 -6.13 -0.35
C ASP A 327 -23.66 -5.96 -1.44
N GLU A 328 -23.72 -4.82 -2.15
CA GLU A 328 -22.76 -4.47 -3.17
C GLU A 328 -21.41 -4.05 -2.53
N PRO A 329 -20.27 -4.34 -3.19
CA PRO A 329 -18.97 -3.85 -2.76
C PRO A 329 -18.92 -2.33 -2.68
N VAL A 330 -18.37 -1.79 -1.59
CA VAL A 330 -18.20 -0.35 -1.40
C VAL A 330 -16.76 0.05 -1.75
N TRP A 331 -16.62 0.94 -2.73
CA TRP A 331 -15.32 1.45 -3.16
C TRP A 331 -14.80 2.57 -2.26
N LEU A 332 -13.49 2.69 -2.16
CA LEU A 332 -12.82 3.85 -1.57
C LEU A 332 -13.08 5.10 -2.41
N ASP A 333 -13.44 6.19 -1.77
CA ASP A 333 -13.51 7.52 -2.41
C ASP A 333 -12.12 8.18 -2.37
N ALA A 334 -11.24 7.75 -3.25
CA ALA A 334 -9.87 8.21 -3.33
C ALA A 334 -9.44 8.41 -4.78
N LEU A 335 -8.72 9.53 -5.04
CA LEU A 335 -8.28 9.89 -6.38
C LEU A 335 -7.12 9.02 -6.88
N ILE A 336 -6.17 8.75 -6.00
CA ILE A 336 -4.90 8.09 -6.37
C ILE A 336 -4.82 6.63 -5.92
N MET A 337 -5.79 6.19 -5.13
CA MET A 337 -5.89 4.81 -4.66
C MET A 337 -7.15 4.17 -5.21
N ARG A 338 -7.05 2.91 -5.57
CA ARG A 338 -8.19 2.09 -5.98
C ARG A 338 -8.28 0.85 -5.11
N GLY A 339 -9.37 0.72 -4.42
CA GLY A 339 -9.59 -0.38 -3.51
C GLY A 339 -11.01 -0.38 -2.95
N LEU A 340 -11.29 -1.33 -2.12
CA LEU A 340 -12.58 -1.53 -1.50
C LEU A 340 -12.56 -1.12 -0.03
N LYS A 341 -13.59 -0.39 0.37
CA LYS A 341 -13.87 -0.12 1.77
C LYS A 341 -14.55 -1.32 2.43
N SER A 342 -15.37 -2.05 1.65
CA SER A 342 -16.08 -3.25 2.08
C SER A 342 -16.28 -4.18 0.89
N LEU A 343 -16.12 -5.48 1.12
CA LEU A 343 -16.39 -6.55 0.16
C LEU A 343 -17.21 -7.65 0.82
N PRO A 344 -18.55 -7.51 0.82
CA PRO A 344 -19.43 -8.55 1.34
C PRO A 344 -19.32 -9.82 0.50
N VAL A 345 -19.04 -10.94 1.16
CA VAL A 345 -18.92 -12.25 0.53
C VAL A 345 -19.62 -13.33 1.36
N ARG A 346 -20.07 -14.38 0.68
CA ARG A 346 -20.48 -15.64 1.28
C ARG A 346 -19.37 -16.66 1.05
N LEU A 347 -18.86 -17.28 2.11
CA LEU A 347 -17.69 -18.16 2.04
C LEU A 347 -18.00 -19.54 1.41
N GLY A 348 -19.19 -20.07 1.64
CA GLY A 348 -19.49 -21.49 1.33
C GLY A 348 -18.79 -22.45 2.31
N THR A 349 -18.76 -23.74 1.95
CA THR A 349 -18.15 -24.77 2.80
C THR A 349 -16.63 -24.62 2.90
N SER A 350 -16.08 -24.93 4.08
CA SER A 350 -14.62 -24.98 4.28
C SER A 350 -14.08 -26.35 3.85
N ARG A 351 -12.97 -26.36 3.11
CA ARG A 351 -12.13 -27.54 2.94
C ARG A 351 -11.02 -27.48 3.99
N VAL A 352 -11.06 -28.42 4.93
CA VAL A 352 -10.04 -28.54 5.98
C VAL A 352 -8.76 -29.16 5.41
#